data_512dab118f248acf1ba68e8d33f8c81b
#
_entry.id   512dab118f248acf1ba68e8d33f8c81b
#
_cell.length_a   1.000
_cell.length_b   1.000
_cell.length_c   1.000
_cell.angle_alpha   90.00
_cell.angle_beta   90.00
_cell.angle_gamma   90.00
#
_symmetry.space_group_name_H-M   'P 1'
#
loop_
_entity.id
_entity.type
_entity.pdbx_description
1 polymer ?
#
loop_
_entity_poly.entity_id
_entity_poly.type
_entity_poly.pdbx_seq_one_letter_code
_entity_poly.pdbx_strand_id
1 'polypeptide(L)'
;MSETIKIDPYGFREYDARWLYPKNINGEGIREVGRGFGTQIIKVKKNARVTVGYDYRSYSEEVKNYFVEGLISTGCNVEDLGLCLSPTIYYSQFDLNSDAVAMITASHNENGWTGIKMGIRKGLTHCYEEMKELKDIVQDLQRYIQ
;
A
#
# COMPACT_ATOMS: atom_id res chain seq x y z
N MET A 1 9.60 -21.39 -7.03
CA MET A 1 9.17 -20.58 -8.19
C MET A 1 8.34 -19.40 -7.70
N SER A 2 8.65 -18.20 -8.18
CA SER A 2 7.84 -17.04 -7.89
C SER A 2 6.49 -17.17 -8.62
N GLU A 3 5.41 -16.86 -7.92
CA GLU A 3 4.10 -16.79 -8.55
C GLU A 3 4.07 -15.65 -9.57
N THR A 4 3.27 -15.82 -10.62
CA THR A 4 3.02 -14.75 -11.58
C THR A 4 2.34 -13.58 -10.89
N ILE A 5 2.80 -12.37 -11.14
CA ILE A 5 2.19 -11.16 -10.59
C ILE A 5 0.77 -11.03 -11.13
N LYS A 6 -0.18 -10.86 -10.22
CA LYS A 6 -1.59 -10.67 -10.56
C LYS A 6 -2.10 -9.40 -9.89
N ILE A 7 -2.54 -8.45 -10.69
CA ILE A 7 -3.13 -7.19 -10.22
C ILE A 7 -4.25 -6.80 -11.18
N ASP A 8 -5.49 -6.78 -10.69
CA ASP A 8 -6.61 -6.23 -11.44
C ASP A 8 -6.52 -4.70 -11.39
N PRO A 9 -6.36 -4.01 -12.54
CA PRO A 9 -6.21 -2.55 -12.55
C PRO A 9 -7.44 -1.80 -12.02
N TYR A 10 -8.61 -2.41 -12.03
CA TYR A 10 -9.83 -1.80 -11.50
C TYR A 10 -9.83 -1.69 -9.97
N GLY A 11 -8.90 -2.34 -9.28
CA GLY A 11 -8.75 -2.20 -7.84
C GLY A 11 -8.21 -0.82 -7.41
N PHE A 12 -7.53 -0.11 -8.29
CA PHE A 12 -7.10 1.27 -8.03
C PHE A 12 -8.29 2.20 -8.17
N ARG A 13 -8.76 2.76 -7.06
CA ARG A 13 -9.95 3.62 -6.98
C ARG A 13 -9.56 5.09 -6.80
N GLU A 14 -10.55 5.96 -6.55
CA GLU A 14 -10.32 7.40 -6.46
C GLU A 14 -9.44 7.81 -5.28
N TYR A 15 -9.60 7.12 -4.12
CA TYR A 15 -8.94 7.52 -2.88
C TYR A 15 -8.18 6.38 -2.21
N ASP A 16 -8.40 5.14 -2.66
CA ASP A 16 -7.77 3.95 -2.10
C ASP A 16 -7.69 2.84 -3.14
N ALA A 17 -7.24 1.67 -2.72
CA ALA A 17 -7.19 0.50 -3.58
C ALA A 17 -7.88 -0.67 -2.87
N ARG A 18 -8.65 -1.48 -3.62
CA ARG A 18 -9.36 -2.64 -3.09
C ARG A 18 -9.45 -3.78 -4.10
N TRP A 19 -9.25 -5.00 -3.61
CA TRP A 19 -9.28 -6.21 -4.41
C TRP A 19 -9.81 -7.39 -3.62
N LEU A 20 -10.36 -8.39 -4.31
CA LEU A 20 -10.51 -9.74 -3.74
C LEU A 20 -9.12 -10.38 -3.67
N TYR A 21 -8.75 -10.86 -2.49
CA TYR A 21 -7.45 -11.45 -2.23
C TYR A 21 -7.58 -12.96 -1.96
N PRO A 22 -6.83 -13.83 -2.64
CA PRO A 22 -5.79 -13.55 -3.63
C PRO A 22 -6.28 -13.62 -5.10
N LYS A 23 -7.58 -13.53 -5.35
CA LYS A 23 -8.17 -13.75 -6.68
C LYS A 23 -7.85 -12.62 -7.68
N ASN A 24 -8.07 -11.38 -7.29
CA ASN A 24 -7.87 -10.21 -8.16
C ASN A 24 -6.52 -9.54 -7.94
N ILE A 25 -5.89 -9.79 -6.81
CA ILE A 25 -4.51 -9.44 -6.52
C ILE A 25 -3.91 -10.55 -5.67
N ASN A 26 -2.68 -10.96 -5.98
CA ASN A 26 -1.94 -11.92 -5.16
C ASN A 26 -0.84 -11.22 -4.36
N GLY A 27 -0.08 -11.97 -3.54
CA GLY A 27 0.99 -11.41 -2.72
C GLY A 27 2.03 -10.67 -3.56
N GLU A 28 2.45 -11.25 -4.70
CA GLU A 28 3.38 -10.62 -5.61
C GLU A 28 2.84 -9.29 -6.15
N GLY A 29 1.53 -9.23 -6.42
CA GLY A 29 0.85 -8.01 -6.83
C GLY A 29 0.86 -6.95 -5.75
N ILE A 30 0.62 -7.34 -4.50
CA ILE A 30 0.68 -6.43 -3.34
C ILE A 30 2.09 -5.85 -3.20
N ARG A 31 3.12 -6.68 -3.37
CA ARG A 31 4.52 -6.21 -3.34
C ARG A 31 4.77 -5.13 -4.40
N GLU A 32 4.24 -5.31 -5.62
CA GLU A 32 4.37 -4.31 -6.68
C GLU A 32 3.64 -3.01 -6.36
N VAL A 33 2.48 -3.08 -5.71
CA VAL A 33 1.80 -1.87 -5.21
C VAL A 33 2.68 -1.16 -4.18
N GLY A 34 3.33 -1.91 -3.29
CA GLY A 34 4.29 -1.36 -2.33
C GLY A 34 5.47 -0.65 -3.00
N ARG A 35 6.00 -1.24 -4.07
CA ARG A 35 7.06 -0.60 -4.88
C ARG A 35 6.57 0.68 -5.53
N GLY A 36 5.35 0.67 -6.07
CA GLY A 36 4.75 1.86 -6.67
C GLY A 36 4.60 2.98 -5.67
N PHE A 37 4.05 2.68 -4.50
CA PHE A 37 3.88 3.67 -3.43
C PHE A 37 5.24 4.18 -2.94
N GLY A 38 6.19 3.27 -2.72
CA GLY A 38 7.55 3.64 -2.34
C GLY A 38 8.19 4.58 -3.36
N THR A 39 7.98 4.33 -4.64
CA THR A 39 8.47 5.18 -5.73
C THR A 39 7.87 6.59 -5.64
N GLN A 40 6.56 6.70 -5.36
CA GLN A 40 5.93 8.00 -5.15
C GLN A 40 6.56 8.75 -3.95
N ILE A 41 6.79 8.02 -2.86
CA ILE A 41 7.33 8.60 -1.62
C ILE A 41 8.75 9.14 -1.83
N ILE A 42 9.63 8.35 -2.43
CA ILE A 42 11.05 8.75 -2.58
C ILE A 42 11.25 9.91 -3.55
N LYS A 43 10.29 10.16 -4.44
CA LYS A 43 10.31 11.38 -5.28
C LYS A 43 10.15 12.63 -4.44
N VAL A 44 9.43 12.54 -3.33
CA VAL A 44 9.16 13.65 -2.41
C VAL A 44 10.25 13.75 -1.36
N LYS A 45 10.68 12.61 -0.81
CA LYS A 45 11.68 12.59 0.25
C LYS A 45 12.48 11.28 0.23
N LYS A 46 13.80 11.38 0.06
CA LYS A 46 14.71 10.25 0.18
C LYS A 46 14.80 9.80 1.64
N ASN A 47 15.02 8.50 1.85
CA ASN A 47 15.09 7.89 3.18
C ASN A 47 13.85 8.16 4.03
N ALA A 48 12.69 8.23 3.38
CA ALA A 48 11.43 8.52 4.03
C ALA A 48 11.06 7.46 5.07
N ARG A 49 10.44 7.90 6.16
CA ARG A 49 9.84 7.04 7.17
C ARG A 49 8.38 6.82 6.81
N VAL A 50 7.97 5.56 6.73
CA VAL A 50 6.59 5.18 6.41
C VAL A 50 6.03 4.35 7.57
N THR A 51 4.88 4.75 8.11
CA THR A 51 4.17 3.93 9.11
C THR A 51 3.11 3.09 8.42
N VAL A 52 3.06 1.81 8.77
CA VAL A 52 2.14 0.84 8.17
C VAL A 52 1.40 0.09 9.27
N GLY A 53 0.10 -0.10 9.08
CA GLY A 53 -0.71 -0.93 9.97
C GLY A 53 -1.67 -1.79 9.17
N TYR A 54 -2.39 -2.68 9.85
CA TYR A 54 -3.33 -3.57 9.20
C TYR A 54 -4.55 -3.84 10.09
N ASP A 55 -5.66 -4.22 9.46
CA ASP A 55 -6.90 -4.52 10.16
C ASP A 55 -6.93 -5.99 10.66
N TYR A 56 -8.05 -6.36 11.28
CA TYR A 56 -8.22 -7.64 11.97
C TYR A 56 -8.42 -8.86 11.07
N ARG A 57 -8.51 -8.70 9.75
CA ARG A 57 -8.73 -9.82 8.84
C ARG A 57 -7.56 -10.81 8.90
N SER A 58 -7.86 -12.11 8.82
CA SER A 58 -6.85 -13.16 9.00
C SER A 58 -5.68 -13.09 8.03
N TYR A 59 -5.90 -12.56 6.83
CA TYR A 59 -4.87 -12.43 5.79
C TYR A 59 -4.20 -11.04 5.77
N SER A 60 -4.65 -10.10 6.59
CA SER A 60 -4.15 -8.71 6.54
C SER A 60 -2.68 -8.59 6.92
N GLU A 61 -2.20 -9.36 7.88
CA GLU A 61 -0.77 -9.36 8.24
C GLU A 61 0.10 -9.85 7.08
N GLU A 62 -0.32 -10.92 6.40
CA GLU A 62 0.38 -11.43 5.22
C GLU A 62 0.43 -10.38 4.12
N VAL A 63 -0.70 -9.75 3.83
CA VAL A 63 -0.79 -8.67 2.83
C VAL A 63 0.14 -7.52 3.21
N LYS A 64 0.14 -7.12 4.48
CA LYS A 64 1.04 -6.09 4.99
C LYS A 64 2.50 -6.47 4.76
N ASN A 65 2.87 -7.72 5.00
CA ASN A 65 4.25 -8.17 4.80
C ASN A 65 4.72 -8.02 3.35
N TYR A 66 3.90 -8.43 2.39
CA TYR A 66 4.22 -8.23 0.97
C TYR A 66 4.36 -6.75 0.61
N PHE A 67 3.44 -5.93 1.10
CA PHE A 67 3.45 -4.49 0.85
C PHE A 67 4.72 -3.84 1.40
N VAL A 68 5.10 -4.19 2.63
CA VAL A 68 6.31 -3.67 3.28
C VAL A 68 7.57 -4.06 2.52
N GLU A 69 7.64 -5.31 2.01
CA GLU A 69 8.76 -5.72 1.18
C GLU A 69 8.93 -4.81 -0.04
N GLY A 70 7.81 -4.46 -0.69
CA GLY A 70 7.82 -3.52 -1.81
C GLY A 70 8.31 -2.14 -1.42
N LEU A 71 7.84 -1.61 -0.30
CA LEU A 71 8.29 -0.32 0.22
C LEU A 71 9.79 -0.31 0.51
N ILE A 72 10.28 -1.31 1.21
CA ILE A 72 11.70 -1.43 1.59
C ILE A 72 12.59 -1.49 0.34
N SER A 73 12.12 -2.17 -0.71
CA SER A 73 12.88 -2.31 -1.95
C SER A 73 13.16 -0.98 -2.65
N THR A 74 12.37 0.07 -2.35
CA THR A 74 12.56 1.41 -2.91
C THR A 74 13.43 2.32 -2.05
N GLY A 75 13.86 1.85 -0.88
CA GLY A 75 14.67 2.63 0.05
C GLY A 75 13.90 3.31 1.18
N CYS A 76 12.62 3.02 1.33
CA CYS A 76 11.82 3.53 2.44
C CYS A 76 12.18 2.81 3.74
N ASN A 77 12.14 3.54 4.85
CA ASN A 77 12.23 2.99 6.20
C ASN A 77 10.82 2.78 6.72
N VAL A 78 10.49 1.57 7.14
CA VAL A 78 9.12 1.22 7.54
C VAL A 78 9.04 0.99 9.04
N GLU A 79 8.06 1.63 9.69
CA GLU A 79 7.64 1.31 11.05
C GLU A 79 6.30 0.59 11.00
N ASP A 80 6.29 -0.65 11.45
CA ASP A 80 5.08 -1.49 11.49
C ASP A 80 4.38 -1.25 12.83
N LEU A 81 3.20 -0.65 12.78
CA LEU A 81 2.39 -0.40 13.97
C LEU A 81 1.51 -1.60 14.34
N GLY A 82 1.52 -2.65 13.52
CA GLY A 82 0.77 -3.87 13.78
C GLY A 82 -0.73 -3.73 13.56
N LEU A 83 -1.49 -4.55 14.26
CA LEU A 83 -2.95 -4.52 14.22
C LEU A 83 -3.46 -3.23 14.86
N CYS A 84 -4.15 -2.40 14.10
CA CYS A 84 -4.66 -1.13 14.60
C CYS A 84 -5.86 -0.63 13.80
N LEU A 85 -6.42 0.49 14.20
CA LEU A 85 -7.50 1.16 13.48
C LEU A 85 -6.94 2.22 12.52
N SER A 86 -7.68 2.50 11.45
CA SER A 86 -7.26 3.51 10.47
C SER A 86 -6.93 4.88 11.08
N PRO A 87 -7.71 5.42 12.03
CA PRO A 87 -7.34 6.68 12.68
C PRO A 87 -5.98 6.66 13.34
N THR A 88 -5.56 5.52 13.89
CA THR A 88 -4.24 5.35 14.52
C THR A 88 -3.13 5.60 13.50
N ILE A 89 -3.29 5.08 12.28
CA ILE A 89 -2.31 5.25 11.20
C ILE A 89 -2.21 6.72 10.80
N TYR A 90 -3.34 7.40 10.60
CA TYR A 90 -3.31 8.82 10.23
C TYR A 90 -2.71 9.68 11.34
N TYR A 91 -3.04 9.39 12.60
CA TYR A 91 -2.48 10.09 13.74
C TYR A 91 -0.96 9.88 13.86
N SER A 92 -0.47 8.69 13.51
CA SER A 92 0.96 8.38 13.59
C SER A 92 1.82 9.33 12.75
N GLN A 93 1.26 9.86 11.67
CA GLN A 93 1.98 10.83 10.83
C GLN A 93 2.35 12.10 11.59
N PHE A 94 1.48 12.49 12.54
CA PHE A 94 1.75 13.65 13.41
C PHE A 94 2.64 13.27 14.59
N ASP A 95 2.30 12.20 15.28
CA ASP A 95 2.97 11.77 16.52
C ASP A 95 4.40 11.28 16.28
N LEU A 96 4.59 10.46 15.24
CA LEU A 96 5.90 9.91 14.87
C LEU A 96 6.61 10.73 13.79
N ASN A 97 5.98 11.79 13.32
CA ASN A 97 6.50 12.64 12.24
C ASN A 97 6.86 11.81 10.99
N SER A 98 5.97 10.87 10.62
CA SER A 98 6.17 10.03 9.45
C SER A 98 5.97 10.81 8.16
N ASP A 99 6.74 10.45 7.14
CA ASP A 99 6.64 11.09 5.81
C ASP A 99 5.47 10.54 5.01
N ALA A 100 5.06 9.30 5.27
CA ALA A 100 3.94 8.66 4.60
C ALA A 100 3.30 7.60 5.51
N VAL A 101 2.08 7.22 5.19
CA VAL A 101 1.33 6.22 5.95
C VAL A 101 0.61 5.27 4.99
N ALA A 102 0.41 4.04 5.44
CA ALA A 102 -0.43 3.07 4.73
C ALA A 102 -1.18 2.19 5.73
N MET A 103 -2.44 1.93 5.42
CA MET A 103 -3.29 1.04 6.21
C MET A 103 -3.82 -0.07 5.32
N ILE A 104 -3.51 -1.31 5.67
CA ILE A 104 -4.03 -2.48 4.97
C ILE A 104 -5.43 -2.75 5.52
N THR A 105 -6.44 -2.41 4.75
CA THR A 105 -7.84 -2.59 5.13
C THR A 105 -8.77 -2.50 3.92
N ALA A 106 -9.80 -3.32 3.91
CA ALA A 106 -10.90 -3.20 2.96
C ALA A 106 -12.11 -2.52 3.61
N SER A 107 -11.91 -1.85 4.75
CA SER A 107 -12.95 -1.09 5.46
C SER A 107 -14.16 -1.99 5.79
N HIS A 108 -15.34 -1.70 5.24
CA HIS A 108 -16.58 -2.44 5.48
C HIS A 108 -16.87 -3.51 4.43
N ASN A 109 -15.97 -3.77 3.50
CA ASN A 109 -16.14 -4.85 2.53
C ASN A 109 -16.22 -6.21 3.22
N GLU A 110 -16.88 -7.15 2.57
CA GLU A 110 -17.01 -8.53 3.04
C GLU A 110 -15.64 -9.18 3.21
N ASN A 111 -15.60 -10.27 3.99
CA ASN A 111 -14.39 -11.07 4.13
C ASN A 111 -13.95 -11.61 2.76
N GLY A 112 -12.65 -11.67 2.52
CA GLY A 112 -12.07 -11.98 1.22
C GLY A 112 -11.55 -10.76 0.48
N TRP A 113 -12.02 -9.57 0.84
CA TRP A 113 -11.51 -8.32 0.28
C TRP A 113 -10.32 -7.82 1.09
N THR A 114 -9.33 -7.29 0.38
CA THR A 114 -8.24 -6.51 0.96
C THR A 114 -8.20 -5.14 0.29
N GLY A 115 -7.44 -4.24 0.87
CA GLY A 115 -7.24 -2.93 0.30
C GLY A 115 -6.14 -2.18 1.00
N ILE A 116 -5.79 -1.03 0.47
CA ILE A 116 -4.72 -0.19 1.00
C ILE A 116 -5.18 1.26 0.93
N LYS A 117 -5.15 1.92 2.07
CA LYS A 117 -5.31 3.37 2.16
C LYS A 117 -3.93 3.95 2.35
N MET A 118 -3.57 4.90 1.51
CA MET A 118 -2.23 5.47 1.44
C MET A 118 -2.27 6.98 1.55
N GLY A 119 -1.24 7.58 2.11
CA GLY A 119 -1.12 9.02 2.19
C GLY A 119 0.32 9.47 2.32
N ILE A 120 0.68 10.51 1.58
CA ILE A 120 1.97 11.19 1.70
C ILE A 120 1.75 12.54 2.37
N ARG A 121 0.66 13.22 2.01
CA ARG A 121 0.30 14.51 2.62
C ARG A 121 -0.23 14.30 4.03
N LYS A 122 0.26 15.09 4.96
CA LYS A 122 -0.02 14.93 6.39
C LYS A 122 -1.52 14.96 6.69
N GLY A 123 -2.02 13.87 7.25
CA GLY A 123 -3.43 13.74 7.63
C GLY A 123 -4.41 13.49 6.49
N LEU A 124 -3.91 13.28 5.27
CA LEU A 124 -4.76 13.09 4.08
C LEU A 124 -4.43 11.79 3.35
N THR A 125 -5.45 11.15 2.80
CA THR A 125 -5.27 10.03 1.89
C THR A 125 -4.88 10.53 0.50
N HIS A 126 -4.39 9.62 -0.34
CA HIS A 126 -4.17 9.89 -1.76
C HIS A 126 -5.44 10.46 -2.39
N CYS A 127 -5.27 11.46 -3.25
CA CYS A 127 -6.34 11.96 -4.11
C CYS A 127 -6.38 11.18 -5.43
N TYR A 128 -7.34 11.52 -6.28
CA TYR A 128 -7.51 10.85 -7.57
C TYR A 128 -6.22 10.85 -8.41
N GLU A 129 -5.56 11.98 -8.51
CA GLU A 129 -4.33 12.13 -9.31
C GLU A 129 -3.18 11.29 -8.77
N GLU A 130 -3.06 11.20 -7.44
CA GLU A 130 -2.04 10.38 -6.78
C GLU A 130 -2.32 8.89 -6.98
N MET A 131 -3.59 8.48 -6.92
CA MET A 131 -3.99 7.09 -7.19
C MET A 131 -3.78 6.72 -8.66
N LYS A 132 -4.05 7.64 -9.57
CA LYS A 132 -3.79 7.44 -11.00
C LYS A 132 -2.30 7.29 -11.29
N GLU A 133 -1.47 8.14 -10.70
CA GLU A 133 -0.01 8.04 -10.82
C GLU A 133 0.48 6.70 -10.29
N LEU A 134 -0.02 6.27 -9.12
CA LEU A 134 0.33 4.97 -8.53
C LEU A 134 0.01 3.83 -9.49
N LYS A 135 -1.20 3.83 -10.04
CA LYS A 135 -1.62 2.82 -11.01
C LYS A 135 -0.70 2.79 -12.23
N ASP A 136 -0.36 3.94 -12.77
CA ASP A 136 0.53 4.04 -13.93
C ASP A 136 1.93 3.52 -13.61
N ILE A 137 2.48 3.85 -12.46
CA ILE A 137 3.79 3.36 -12.00
C ILE A 137 3.77 1.83 -11.90
N VAL A 138 2.76 1.27 -11.26
CA VAL A 138 2.64 -0.18 -11.07
C VAL A 138 2.53 -0.89 -12.42
N GLN A 139 1.74 -0.36 -13.36
CA GLN A 139 1.61 -0.94 -14.69
C GLN A 139 2.91 -0.85 -15.50
N ASP A 140 3.65 0.23 -15.37
CA ASP A 140 4.94 0.39 -16.04
C ASP A 140 5.99 -0.60 -15.48
N LEU A 141 6.04 -0.76 -14.17
CA LEU A 141 6.92 -1.74 -13.53
C LEU A 141 6.63 -3.17 -14.04
N GLN A 142 5.38 -3.53 -14.24
CA GLN A 142 5.00 -4.82 -14.79
C GLN A 142 5.53 -5.03 -16.21
N ARG A 143 5.56 -4.00 -17.04
CA ARG A 143 6.09 -4.09 -18.41
C ARG A 143 7.59 -4.39 -18.43
N TYR A 144 8.34 -3.89 -17.46
CA TYR A 144 9.78 -4.14 -17.37
C TYR A 144 10.13 -5.55 -16.88
N ILE A 145 9.19 -6.20 -16.19
CA ILE A 145 9.41 -7.54 -15.62
C ILE A 145 8.97 -8.66 -16.59
N GLN A 146 8.16 -8.32 -17.57
CA GLN A 146 7.78 -9.23 -18.66
C GLN A 146 8.81 -9.16 -19.77
#